data_38ff9d547d43afa2cd41696aaceab6db
#
_entry.id   38ff9d547d43afa2cd41696aaceab6db
#
_cell.length_a   1.000
_cell.length_b   1.000
_cell.length_c   1.000
_cell.angle_alpha   90.00
_cell.angle_beta   90.00
_cell.angle_gamma   90.00
#
_symmetry.space_group_name_H-M   'P 1'
#
loop_
_entity.id
_entity.type
_entity.pdbx_description
1 polymer ?
#
loop_
_entity_poly.entity_id
_entity_poly.type
_entity_poly.pdbx_seq_one_letter_code
_entity_poly.pdbx_strand_id
1 'polypeptide(L)'
;RMMGGGFGGCTINLIKEGFLRAKVNDKIININSDIKLNKNLKHSIDVVVDRLIMNTEIKDRLTESLALALKIGNGLVKIQTDSELYFFNQKLSCIKCDLSYEDLEPPNFSFNSPLGACKSCNGLGTKMKIDSELLISDSTKSLVQGCIIPAGEQPQNNRIGRHIRYLKEKYGFLYTTPWKSLPHEFKKDLFFGYRNEIEKISYLGIIKDLEKRYKTTHSSYIREWIEKFMNTQYCTSCKGARLKKESLSVYINGDNIFKLCKYSISDLLTFFSSLKIKPEKLKIASDIIKEIHTRLKFLNNVGLGYLSLARSAATLSGGESQRIRLATQIGSRLVGVLYVLDEPSIGLHARD
;
A
#
# COMPACT_ATOMS: atom_id res chain seq x y z
N ARG A 1 -0.86 1.16 25.31
CA ARG A 1 -2.33 0.93 25.52
C ARG A 1 -2.56 -0.57 25.58
N MET A 2 -2.79 -1.13 26.75
CA MET A 2 -3.11 -2.56 26.91
C MET A 2 -4.64 -2.73 26.85
N MET A 3 -5.09 -3.67 26.03
CA MET A 3 -6.49 -4.09 26.01
C MET A 3 -6.76 -5.07 27.18
N GLY A 4 -7.91 -4.91 27.82
CA GLY A 4 -8.30 -5.60 29.05
C GLY A 4 -8.30 -7.11 28.98
N GLY A 5 -7.35 -7.71 29.63
CA GLY A 5 -7.26 -9.13 29.93
C GLY A 5 -6.15 -9.48 30.91
N GLY A 6 -5.18 -8.60 31.10
CA GLY A 6 -3.94 -8.90 31.79
C GLY A 6 -3.49 -7.96 32.91
N PHE A 7 -4.41 -7.17 33.52
CA PHE A 7 -3.99 -6.14 34.47
C PHE A 7 -3.30 -6.75 35.73
N GLY A 8 -3.78 -7.87 36.22
CA GLY A 8 -3.15 -8.53 37.37
C GLY A 8 -1.73 -9.02 37.12
N GLY A 9 -1.45 -9.53 35.92
CA GLY A 9 -0.09 -9.94 35.53
C GLY A 9 0.86 -8.76 35.28
N CYS A 10 0.33 -7.65 34.77
CA CYS A 10 1.11 -6.45 34.46
C CYS A 10 1.52 -5.69 35.73
N THR A 11 0.62 -5.55 36.71
CA THR A 11 0.90 -4.91 38.01
C THR A 11 1.95 -5.68 38.80
N ILE A 12 1.89 -7.00 38.78
CA ILE A 12 2.88 -7.87 39.48
C ILE A 12 4.28 -7.65 38.87
N ASN A 13 4.40 -7.52 37.54
CA ASN A 13 5.69 -7.30 36.90
C ASN A 13 6.23 -5.90 37.22
N LEU A 14 5.39 -4.87 37.20
CA LEU A 14 5.78 -3.48 37.52
C LEU A 14 6.24 -3.35 38.97
N ILE A 15 5.58 -4.03 39.92
CA ILE A 15 6.01 -4.09 41.33
C ILE A 15 7.37 -4.78 41.46
N LYS A 16 7.58 -5.91 40.75
CA LYS A 16 8.88 -6.59 40.72
C LYS A 16 10.01 -5.75 40.15
N GLU A 17 9.71 -4.87 39.23
CA GLU A 17 10.65 -3.90 38.63
C GLU A 17 10.83 -2.62 39.48
N GLY A 18 10.17 -2.54 40.66
CA GLY A 18 10.35 -1.46 41.62
C GLY A 18 9.48 -0.23 41.45
N PHE A 19 8.47 -0.29 40.57
CA PHE A 19 7.57 0.85 40.35
C PHE A 19 6.43 0.86 41.37
N LEU A 20 6.30 1.98 42.07
CA LEU A 20 5.31 2.15 43.14
C LEU A 20 4.05 2.91 42.71
N ARG A 21 4.06 3.58 41.56
CA ARG A 21 2.98 4.47 41.14
C ARG A 21 2.65 4.32 39.65
N ALA A 22 1.36 4.43 39.34
CA ALA A 22 0.86 4.51 37.98
C ALA A 22 -0.20 5.62 37.88
N LYS A 23 -0.31 6.23 36.70
CA LYS A 23 -1.41 7.11 36.34
C LYS A 23 -2.43 6.29 35.57
N VAL A 24 -3.61 6.10 36.16
CA VAL A 24 -4.72 5.36 35.56
C VAL A 24 -5.88 6.32 35.31
N ASN A 25 -6.31 6.45 34.05
CA ASN A 25 -7.38 7.38 33.67
C ASN A 25 -7.23 8.79 34.28
N ASP A 26 -6.02 9.34 34.15
CA ASP A 26 -5.63 10.66 34.68
C ASP A 26 -5.50 10.79 36.20
N LYS A 27 -5.70 9.74 36.98
CA LYS A 27 -5.45 9.73 38.43
C LYS A 27 -4.18 8.95 38.76
N ILE A 28 -3.31 9.56 39.57
CA ILE A 28 -2.11 8.87 40.06
C ILE A 28 -2.52 8.00 41.27
N ILE A 29 -2.22 6.71 41.17
CA ILE A 29 -2.51 5.72 42.20
C ILE A 29 -1.23 4.96 42.56
N ASN A 30 -1.15 4.45 43.79
CA ASN A 30 -0.11 3.53 44.19
C ASN A 30 -0.41 2.14 43.62
N ILE A 31 0.61 1.47 43.08
CA ILE A 31 0.47 0.15 42.50
C ILE A 31 0.48 -0.86 43.66
N ASN A 32 -0.70 -1.33 44.08
CA ASN A 32 -0.87 -2.40 45.06
C ASN A 32 -1.59 -3.55 44.37
N SER A 33 -1.58 -4.71 44.97
CA SER A 33 -2.24 -5.94 44.46
C SER A 33 -3.77 -5.84 44.30
N ASP A 34 -4.40 -4.80 44.87
CA ASP A 34 -5.86 -4.71 44.97
C ASP A 34 -6.55 -3.76 43.97
N ILE A 35 -5.86 -3.30 42.94
CA ILE A 35 -6.45 -2.43 41.92
C ILE A 35 -7.42 -3.22 41.03
N LYS A 36 -8.71 -3.03 41.24
CA LYS A 36 -9.78 -3.60 40.40
C LYS A 36 -10.20 -2.61 39.31
N LEU A 37 -9.80 -2.86 38.08
CA LEU A 37 -10.25 -2.14 36.92
C LEU A 37 -11.40 -2.87 36.23
N ASN A 38 -12.36 -2.12 35.68
CA ASN A 38 -13.48 -2.72 34.95
C ASN A 38 -12.97 -3.33 33.64
N LYS A 39 -13.09 -4.65 33.50
CA LYS A 39 -12.62 -5.43 32.35
C LYS A 39 -13.27 -5.05 31.02
N ASN A 40 -14.45 -4.43 31.06
CA ASN A 40 -15.24 -4.05 29.88
C ASN A 40 -14.92 -2.64 29.37
N LEU A 41 -14.05 -1.89 30.06
CA LEU A 41 -13.68 -0.52 29.70
C LEU A 41 -12.20 -0.48 29.26
N LYS A 42 -11.90 0.40 28.29
CA LYS A 42 -10.51 0.71 27.94
C LYS A 42 -9.93 1.70 28.94
N HIS A 43 -8.83 1.32 29.56
CA HIS A 43 -8.11 2.15 30.53
C HIS A 43 -6.80 2.67 29.92
N SER A 44 -6.46 3.93 30.20
CA SER A 44 -5.12 4.46 29.95
C SER A 44 -4.29 4.27 31.21
N ILE A 45 -3.14 3.61 31.08
CA ILE A 45 -2.26 3.30 32.19
C ILE A 45 -0.85 3.76 31.80
N ASP A 46 -0.32 4.71 32.55
CA ASP A 46 1.05 5.21 32.42
C ASP A 46 1.82 4.91 33.71
N VAL A 47 3.01 4.36 33.60
CA VAL A 47 3.89 4.09 34.76
C VAL A 47 4.62 5.39 35.13
N VAL A 48 4.59 5.77 36.40
CA VAL A 48 5.35 6.92 36.90
C VAL A 48 6.74 6.44 37.25
N VAL A 49 7.72 6.79 36.43
CA VAL A 49 9.12 6.40 36.59
C VAL A 49 9.81 7.23 37.66
N ASP A 50 9.66 8.57 37.62
CA ASP A 50 10.27 9.47 38.56
C ASP A 50 9.44 10.76 38.74
N ARG A 51 9.70 11.50 39.83
CA ARG A 51 9.19 12.83 40.10
C ARG A 51 10.38 13.75 40.39
N LEU A 52 10.54 14.73 39.55
CA LEU A 52 11.70 15.62 39.59
C LEU A 52 11.27 17.04 39.91
N ILE A 53 12.06 17.73 40.73
CA ILE A 53 11.90 19.17 40.98
C ILE A 53 12.95 19.85 40.12
N MET A 54 12.53 20.85 39.32
CA MET A 54 13.42 21.59 38.42
C MET A 54 14.42 22.41 39.21
N ASN A 55 15.70 22.05 39.08
CA ASN A 55 16.84 22.77 39.61
C ASN A 55 18.02 22.68 38.64
N THR A 56 19.12 23.37 38.90
CA THR A 56 20.30 23.40 38.01
C THR A 56 21.05 22.08 37.93
N GLU A 57 20.88 21.17 38.90
CA GLU A 57 21.60 19.90 39.02
C GLU A 57 20.76 18.68 38.52
N ILE A 58 19.56 18.95 37.97
CA ILE A 58 18.62 17.92 37.59
C ILE A 58 19.07 17.09 36.39
N LYS A 59 20.01 17.57 35.58
CA LYS A 59 20.34 17.06 34.25
C LYS A 59 20.70 15.57 34.25
N ASP A 60 21.54 15.13 35.15
CA ASP A 60 22.00 13.72 35.18
C ASP A 60 20.87 12.80 35.60
N ARG A 61 20.15 13.15 36.68
CA ARG A 61 19.00 12.37 37.12
C ARG A 61 17.86 12.33 36.09
N LEU A 62 17.62 13.44 35.40
CA LEU A 62 16.64 13.48 34.32
C LEU A 62 17.05 12.55 33.15
N THR A 63 18.33 12.53 32.80
CA THR A 63 18.85 11.67 31.74
C THR A 63 18.66 10.18 32.07
N GLU A 64 18.98 9.79 33.32
CA GLU A 64 18.78 8.40 33.79
C GLU A 64 17.30 8.02 33.81
N SER A 65 16.45 8.90 34.35
CA SER A 65 15.00 8.65 34.43
C SER A 65 14.36 8.59 33.02
N LEU A 66 14.81 9.41 32.08
CA LEU A 66 14.37 9.37 30.67
C LEU A 66 14.81 8.08 29.98
N ALA A 67 16.06 7.64 30.19
CA ALA A 67 16.57 6.40 29.61
C ALA A 67 15.74 5.19 30.11
N LEU A 68 15.44 5.16 31.42
CA LEU A 68 14.61 4.11 32.02
C LEU A 68 13.15 4.17 31.47
N ALA A 69 12.56 5.38 31.42
CA ALA A 69 11.20 5.58 30.92
C ALA A 69 11.06 5.14 29.45
N LEU A 70 12.03 5.48 28.59
CA LEU A 70 12.07 5.08 27.18
C LEU A 70 12.21 3.55 27.03
N LYS A 71 13.00 2.92 27.87
CA LYS A 71 13.16 1.45 27.88
C LYS A 71 11.84 0.76 28.24
N ILE A 72 11.16 1.19 29.31
CA ILE A 72 9.88 0.60 29.76
C ILE A 72 8.75 0.93 28.81
N GLY A 73 8.70 2.18 28.35
CA GLY A 73 7.68 2.68 27.41
C GLY A 73 7.89 2.25 25.96
N ASN A 74 8.88 1.37 25.69
CA ASN A 74 9.22 0.89 24.35
C ASN A 74 9.43 2.05 23.36
N GLY A 75 10.15 3.08 23.82
CA GLY A 75 10.46 4.31 23.08
C GLY A 75 9.49 5.44 23.29
N LEU A 76 8.41 5.27 24.05
CA LEU A 76 7.44 6.33 24.37
C LEU A 76 7.64 6.85 25.79
N VAL A 77 7.73 8.18 25.94
CA VAL A 77 7.79 8.83 27.24
C VAL A 77 6.83 10.03 27.29
N LYS A 78 6.23 10.24 28.45
CA LYS A 78 5.41 11.40 28.78
C LYS A 78 6.08 12.18 29.88
N ILE A 79 6.17 13.50 29.72
CA ILE A 79 6.63 14.42 30.75
C ILE A 79 5.46 15.32 31.08
N GLN A 80 5.03 15.29 32.33
CA GLN A 80 3.94 16.12 32.82
C GLN A 80 4.52 17.19 33.76
N THR A 81 4.26 18.44 33.45
CA THR A 81 4.45 19.59 34.35
C THR A 81 3.11 19.99 34.97
N ASP A 82 3.09 20.97 35.84
CA ASP A 82 1.85 21.46 36.46
C ASP A 82 0.87 22.04 35.40
N SER A 83 1.38 22.57 34.29
CA SER A 83 0.61 23.25 33.25
C SER A 83 0.50 22.48 31.96
N GLU A 84 1.43 21.60 31.63
CA GLU A 84 1.55 21.02 30.29
C GLU A 84 1.92 19.53 30.32
N LEU A 85 1.54 18.82 29.27
CA LEU A 85 1.87 17.42 29.04
C LEU A 85 2.62 17.29 27.72
N TYR A 86 3.88 16.89 27.81
CA TYR A 86 4.75 16.64 26.65
C TYR A 86 4.84 15.16 26.36
N PHE A 87 4.82 14.83 25.07
CA PHE A 87 4.98 13.47 24.58
C PHE A 87 6.22 13.40 23.70
N PHE A 88 7.07 12.45 23.98
CA PHE A 88 8.24 12.15 23.17
C PHE A 88 8.23 10.69 22.77
N ASN A 89 8.60 10.41 21.53
CA ASN A 89 8.69 9.07 21.01
C ASN A 89 9.98 8.91 20.21
N GLN A 90 10.75 7.88 20.50
CA GLN A 90 11.92 7.50 19.72
C GLN A 90 11.54 6.78 18.41
N LYS A 91 10.33 6.18 18.36
CA LYS A 91 9.82 5.49 17.20
C LYS A 91 8.97 6.41 16.33
N LEU A 92 8.84 6.06 15.06
CA LEU A 92 8.00 6.78 14.11
C LEU A 92 6.51 6.60 14.48
N SER A 93 6.00 7.42 15.38
CA SER A 93 4.58 7.39 15.75
C SER A 93 3.97 8.76 15.89
N CYS A 94 2.68 8.86 15.61
CA CYS A 94 1.89 10.07 15.80
C CYS A 94 1.02 9.94 17.04
N ILE A 95 1.23 10.80 18.02
CA ILE A 95 0.51 10.79 19.30
C ILE A 95 -0.96 11.19 19.13
N LYS A 96 -1.27 12.09 18.17
CA LYS A 96 -2.63 12.59 17.93
C LYS A 96 -3.55 11.54 17.31
N CYS A 97 -3.04 10.73 16.37
CA CYS A 97 -3.84 9.73 15.64
C CYS A 97 -3.54 8.28 16.04
N ASP A 98 -2.70 8.06 17.06
CA ASP A 98 -2.32 6.74 17.60
C ASP A 98 -1.73 5.78 16.53
N LEU A 99 -1.17 6.37 15.46
CA LEU A 99 -0.48 5.63 14.40
C LEU A 99 0.97 5.45 14.79
N SER A 100 1.44 4.23 14.80
CA SER A 100 2.86 3.91 14.95
C SER A 100 3.35 3.18 13.71
N TYR A 101 4.53 3.51 13.27
CA TYR A 101 5.21 2.89 12.15
C TYR A 101 6.41 2.12 12.67
N GLU A 102 6.64 0.95 12.10
CA GLU A 102 7.87 0.19 12.31
C GLU A 102 9.05 0.92 11.66
N ASP A 103 10.25 0.70 12.15
CA ASP A 103 11.46 1.23 11.53
C ASP A 103 11.56 0.72 10.09
N LEU A 104 11.87 1.65 9.18
CA LEU A 104 11.94 1.33 7.77
C LEU A 104 13.31 0.73 7.44
N GLU A 105 13.29 -0.51 7.00
CA GLU A 105 14.45 -1.25 6.51
C GLU A 105 14.46 -1.32 4.98
N PRO A 106 15.57 -1.66 4.32
CA PRO A 106 15.65 -1.78 2.86
C PRO A 106 14.53 -2.62 2.23
N PRO A 107 14.08 -3.77 2.80
CA PRO A 107 12.97 -4.54 2.25
C PRO A 107 11.63 -3.80 2.18
N ASN A 108 11.44 -2.74 2.99
CA ASN A 108 10.24 -1.90 2.95
C ASN A 108 10.14 -1.08 1.65
N PHE A 109 11.24 -0.89 0.93
CA PHE A 109 11.27 -0.18 -0.35
C PHE A 109 11.20 -1.11 -1.56
N SER A 110 11.03 -2.41 -1.35
CA SER A 110 10.84 -3.39 -2.41
C SER A 110 9.37 -3.74 -2.58
N PHE A 111 8.84 -3.58 -3.79
CA PHE A 111 7.48 -4.02 -4.12
C PHE A 111 7.35 -5.55 -4.27
N ASN A 112 8.47 -6.29 -4.31
CA ASN A 112 8.50 -7.75 -4.29
C ASN A 112 8.57 -8.32 -2.87
N SER A 113 8.81 -7.47 -1.86
CA SER A 113 8.81 -7.86 -0.46
C SER A 113 7.44 -7.61 0.17
N PRO A 114 6.87 -8.55 0.95
CA PRO A 114 5.63 -8.33 1.70
C PRO A 114 5.70 -7.15 2.67
N LEU A 115 6.91 -6.78 3.11
CA LEU A 115 7.15 -5.64 3.99
C LEU A 115 6.91 -4.32 3.29
N GLY A 116 7.30 -4.20 2.01
CA GLY A 116 7.17 -2.96 1.22
C GLY A 116 5.97 -2.93 0.28
N ALA A 117 5.51 -4.08 -0.21
CA ALA A 117 4.44 -4.18 -1.19
C ALA A 117 3.12 -3.58 -0.71
N CYS A 118 2.44 -2.85 -1.57
CA CYS A 118 1.07 -2.39 -1.31
C CYS A 118 0.15 -3.58 -1.04
N LYS A 119 -0.45 -3.66 0.13
CA LYS A 119 -1.34 -4.75 0.56
C LYS A 119 -2.55 -4.94 -0.37
N SER A 120 -2.98 -3.89 -1.05
CA SER A 120 -4.18 -3.88 -1.91
C SER A 120 -3.94 -4.53 -3.28
N CYS A 121 -2.73 -4.44 -3.84
CA CYS A 121 -2.36 -4.99 -5.15
C CYS A 121 -1.14 -5.92 -5.11
N ASN A 122 -0.67 -6.28 -3.91
CA ASN A 122 0.50 -7.14 -3.70
C ASN A 122 1.74 -6.71 -4.52
N GLY A 123 1.97 -5.37 -4.59
CA GLY A 123 3.12 -4.82 -5.31
C GLY A 123 2.95 -4.72 -6.83
N LEU A 124 1.82 -5.13 -7.42
CA LEU A 124 1.59 -5.04 -8.86
C LEU A 124 1.39 -3.61 -9.37
N GLY A 125 0.87 -2.72 -8.52
CA GLY A 125 0.53 -1.33 -8.90
C GLY A 125 -0.79 -1.20 -9.65
N THR A 126 -1.31 -2.29 -10.19
CA THR A 126 -2.54 -2.39 -10.96
C THR A 126 -3.44 -3.48 -10.41
N LYS A 127 -4.69 -3.46 -10.82
CA LYS A 127 -5.68 -4.50 -10.55
C LYS A 127 -6.54 -4.72 -11.79
N MET A 128 -6.86 -5.96 -12.05
CA MET A 128 -7.90 -6.32 -13.01
C MET A 128 -9.26 -5.96 -12.39
N LYS A 129 -10.04 -5.16 -13.09
CA LYS A 129 -11.40 -4.79 -12.71
C LYS A 129 -12.33 -4.97 -13.89
N ILE A 130 -13.56 -5.38 -13.60
CA ILE A 130 -14.58 -5.48 -14.63
C ILE A 130 -14.94 -4.08 -15.13
N ASP A 131 -14.93 -3.95 -16.44
CA ASP A 131 -15.33 -2.75 -17.16
C ASP A 131 -16.77 -2.90 -17.62
N SER A 132 -17.64 -1.97 -17.23
CA SER A 132 -19.05 -2.00 -17.61
C SER A 132 -19.27 -1.88 -19.12
N GLU A 133 -18.36 -1.21 -19.84
CA GLU A 133 -18.46 -1.07 -21.29
C GLU A 133 -18.21 -2.39 -22.00
N LEU A 134 -17.29 -3.22 -21.51
CA LEU A 134 -17.00 -4.53 -22.07
C LEU A 134 -18.12 -5.57 -21.83
N LEU A 135 -19.06 -5.28 -20.92
CA LEU A 135 -20.22 -6.12 -20.67
C LEU A 135 -21.30 -5.95 -21.75
N ILE A 136 -21.20 -4.91 -22.58
CA ILE A 136 -22.17 -4.56 -23.61
C ILE A 136 -21.62 -4.97 -24.98
N SER A 137 -22.35 -5.83 -25.68
CA SER A 137 -21.95 -6.29 -27.01
C SER A 137 -22.11 -5.19 -28.08
N ASP A 138 -23.25 -4.49 -28.01
CA ASP A 138 -23.62 -3.40 -28.94
C ASP A 138 -24.70 -2.54 -28.29
N SER A 139 -24.48 -1.25 -28.21
CA SER A 139 -25.41 -0.30 -27.59
C SER A 139 -26.69 -0.05 -28.42
N THR A 140 -26.71 -0.46 -29.67
CA THR A 140 -27.90 -0.40 -30.55
C THR A 140 -28.83 -1.58 -30.35
N LYS A 141 -28.33 -2.69 -29.82
CA LYS A 141 -29.11 -3.90 -29.48
C LYS A 141 -29.96 -3.68 -28.25
N SER A 142 -31.06 -4.41 -28.19
CA SER A 142 -31.94 -4.49 -27.03
C SER A 142 -31.57 -5.65 -26.10
N LEU A 143 -32.21 -5.76 -24.93
CA LEU A 143 -32.03 -6.84 -23.98
C LEU A 143 -32.34 -8.21 -24.60
N VAL A 144 -33.39 -8.30 -25.42
CA VAL A 144 -33.74 -9.56 -26.11
C VAL A 144 -32.81 -9.93 -27.26
N GLN A 145 -32.02 -8.98 -27.73
CA GLN A 145 -30.99 -9.20 -28.75
C GLN A 145 -29.61 -9.43 -28.11
N GLY A 146 -29.53 -9.67 -26.80
CA GLY A 146 -28.30 -9.98 -26.11
C GLY A 146 -27.32 -8.82 -25.99
N CYS A 147 -27.82 -7.59 -25.79
CA CYS A 147 -26.92 -6.44 -25.59
C CYS A 147 -26.02 -6.58 -24.37
N ILE A 148 -26.45 -7.32 -23.33
CA ILE A 148 -25.66 -7.61 -22.13
C ILE A 148 -25.10 -9.01 -22.23
N ILE A 149 -23.81 -9.14 -22.52
CA ILE A 149 -23.16 -10.43 -22.76
C ILE A 149 -23.37 -11.43 -21.61
N PRO A 150 -23.17 -11.07 -20.32
CA PRO A 150 -23.41 -11.99 -19.21
C PRO A 150 -24.87 -12.41 -19.00
N ALA A 151 -25.82 -11.65 -19.52
CA ALA A 151 -27.24 -11.97 -19.43
C ALA A 151 -27.74 -12.85 -20.60
N GLY A 152 -27.03 -12.87 -21.73
CA GLY A 152 -27.40 -13.62 -22.95
C GLY A 152 -28.61 -13.03 -23.67
N GLU A 153 -29.08 -13.75 -24.69
CA GLU A 153 -30.22 -13.36 -25.55
C GLU A 153 -31.59 -13.57 -24.89
N GLN A 154 -31.68 -14.43 -23.88
CA GLN A 154 -32.88 -14.68 -23.12
C GLN A 154 -32.69 -14.34 -21.63
N PRO A 155 -32.51 -13.06 -21.28
CA PRO A 155 -32.17 -12.65 -19.93
C PRO A 155 -33.25 -13.06 -18.90
N GLN A 156 -34.50 -13.27 -19.34
CA GLN A 156 -35.62 -13.63 -18.46
C GLN A 156 -35.45 -14.99 -17.76
N ASN A 157 -34.68 -15.90 -18.32
CA ASN A 157 -34.54 -17.28 -17.87
C ASN A 157 -33.34 -17.51 -16.94
N ASN A 158 -32.56 -16.49 -16.64
CA ASN A 158 -31.38 -16.60 -15.78
C ASN A 158 -31.45 -15.73 -14.51
N ARG A 159 -30.45 -15.85 -13.64
CA ARG A 159 -30.39 -15.14 -12.37
C ARG A 159 -30.39 -13.60 -12.56
N ILE A 160 -29.70 -13.10 -13.57
CA ILE A 160 -29.63 -11.66 -13.88
C ILE A 160 -31.00 -11.19 -14.36
N GLY A 161 -31.71 -11.99 -15.14
CA GLY A 161 -33.03 -11.68 -15.68
C GLY A 161 -34.09 -11.43 -14.62
N ARG A 162 -34.01 -12.08 -13.46
CA ARG A 162 -34.90 -11.78 -12.32
C ARG A 162 -34.75 -10.31 -11.90
N HIS A 163 -33.53 -9.82 -11.83
CA HIS A 163 -33.26 -8.44 -11.47
C HIS A 163 -33.61 -7.47 -12.60
N ILE A 164 -33.40 -7.86 -13.85
CA ILE A 164 -33.84 -7.08 -15.02
C ILE A 164 -35.35 -6.92 -15.01
N ARG A 165 -36.12 -7.97 -14.69
CA ARG A 165 -37.59 -7.91 -14.59
C ARG A 165 -38.04 -6.92 -13.54
N TYR A 166 -37.48 -6.99 -12.33
CA TYR A 166 -37.76 -6.07 -11.26
C TYR A 166 -37.45 -4.60 -11.67
N LEU A 167 -36.30 -4.38 -12.25
CA LEU A 167 -35.88 -3.04 -12.69
C LEU A 167 -36.71 -2.52 -13.87
N LYS A 168 -37.22 -3.43 -14.74
CA LYS A 168 -38.16 -3.07 -15.81
C LYS A 168 -39.46 -2.52 -15.25
N GLU A 169 -40.01 -3.17 -14.23
CA GLU A 169 -41.25 -2.71 -13.57
C GLU A 169 -41.02 -1.36 -12.88
N LYS A 170 -39.87 -1.22 -12.22
CA LYS A 170 -39.48 0.03 -11.52
C LYS A 170 -39.28 1.21 -12.48
N TYR A 171 -38.67 1.01 -13.63
CA TYR A 171 -38.28 2.09 -14.57
C TYR A 171 -39.13 2.20 -15.83
N GLY A 172 -40.08 1.31 -16.07
CA GLY A 172 -41.10 1.41 -17.11
C GLY A 172 -40.57 1.31 -18.55
N PHE A 173 -39.60 0.43 -18.85
CA PHE A 173 -39.06 0.26 -20.19
C PHE A 173 -39.48 -1.08 -20.82
N LEU A 174 -39.31 -1.23 -22.15
CA LEU A 174 -39.56 -2.50 -22.85
C LEU A 174 -38.25 -3.29 -23.05
N TYR A 175 -38.34 -4.61 -23.06
CA TYR A 175 -37.17 -5.46 -23.36
C TYR A 175 -36.60 -5.25 -24.76
N THR A 176 -37.41 -4.71 -25.69
CA THR A 176 -37.02 -4.35 -27.05
C THR A 176 -36.37 -2.97 -27.18
N THR A 177 -36.35 -2.20 -26.08
CA THR A 177 -35.71 -0.87 -26.08
C THR A 177 -34.19 -1.02 -26.26
N PRO A 178 -33.56 -0.33 -27.23
CA PRO A 178 -32.11 -0.36 -27.41
C PRO A 178 -31.37 0.10 -26.13
N TRP A 179 -30.22 -0.53 -25.85
CA TRP A 179 -29.41 -0.21 -24.67
C TRP A 179 -29.13 1.27 -24.50
N LYS A 180 -28.77 1.96 -25.61
CA LYS A 180 -28.48 3.41 -25.58
C LYS A 180 -29.64 4.25 -25.05
N SER A 181 -30.88 3.82 -25.29
CA SER A 181 -32.12 4.52 -24.94
C SER A 181 -32.69 4.13 -23.57
N LEU A 182 -32.09 3.14 -22.89
CA LEU A 182 -32.52 2.74 -21.55
C LEU A 182 -32.16 3.80 -20.49
N PRO A 183 -32.97 3.99 -19.42
CA PRO A 183 -32.72 4.94 -18.34
C PRO A 183 -31.34 4.75 -17.71
N HIS A 184 -30.69 5.86 -17.35
CA HIS A 184 -29.35 5.82 -16.72
C HIS A 184 -29.38 5.12 -15.36
N GLU A 185 -30.42 5.37 -14.57
CA GLU A 185 -30.64 4.76 -13.26
C GLU A 185 -30.81 3.23 -13.35
N PHE A 186 -31.52 2.75 -14.38
CA PHE A 186 -31.58 1.31 -14.67
C PHE A 186 -30.18 0.73 -14.91
N LYS A 187 -29.38 1.35 -15.76
CA LYS A 187 -28.00 0.90 -16.07
C LYS A 187 -27.15 0.87 -14.81
N LYS A 188 -27.24 1.92 -13.99
CA LYS A 188 -26.53 2.04 -12.73
C LYS A 188 -26.94 0.95 -11.75
N ASP A 189 -28.24 0.76 -11.51
CA ASP A 189 -28.75 -0.26 -10.58
C ASP A 189 -28.40 -1.68 -11.06
N LEU A 190 -28.44 -1.93 -12.35
CA LEU A 190 -28.10 -3.22 -12.92
C LEU A 190 -26.62 -3.57 -12.78
N PHE A 191 -25.72 -2.62 -13.00
CA PHE A 191 -24.28 -2.85 -12.93
C PHE A 191 -23.73 -2.80 -11.51
N PHE A 192 -24.15 -1.84 -10.70
CA PHE A 192 -23.60 -1.57 -9.37
C PHE A 192 -24.45 -2.10 -8.23
N GLY A 193 -25.69 -2.50 -8.53
CA GLY A 193 -26.62 -3.04 -7.56
C GLY A 193 -27.55 -2.02 -6.94
N TYR A 194 -28.58 -2.54 -6.27
CA TYR A 194 -29.61 -1.77 -5.56
C TYR A 194 -30.05 -2.46 -4.29
N ARG A 195 -30.62 -1.71 -3.37
CA ARG A 195 -31.27 -2.22 -2.17
C ARG A 195 -32.62 -1.53 -2.01
N ASN A 196 -33.69 -2.34 -1.89
CA ASN A 196 -35.02 -1.88 -1.51
C ASN A 196 -35.33 -2.46 -0.13
N GLU A 197 -35.39 -1.60 0.88
CA GLU A 197 -35.62 -2.01 2.28
C GLU A 197 -37.07 -2.41 2.51
N ILE A 198 -38.02 -1.80 1.78
CA ILE A 198 -39.46 -2.07 1.90
C ILE A 198 -39.79 -3.49 1.39
N GLU A 199 -39.30 -3.84 0.21
CA GLU A 199 -39.53 -5.14 -0.43
C GLU A 199 -38.51 -6.21 -0.02
N LYS A 200 -37.53 -5.84 0.83
CA LYS A 200 -36.42 -6.70 1.26
C LYS A 200 -35.62 -7.32 0.09
N ILE A 201 -35.59 -6.62 -1.05
CA ILE A 201 -34.85 -7.05 -2.25
C ILE A 201 -33.50 -6.35 -2.27
N SER A 202 -32.43 -7.13 -2.44
CA SER A 202 -31.10 -6.59 -2.63
C SER A 202 -30.39 -7.30 -3.77
N TYR A 203 -29.65 -6.53 -4.56
CA TYR A 203 -28.80 -7.01 -5.64
C TYR A 203 -27.46 -6.34 -5.61
N LEU A 204 -26.41 -7.13 -5.72
CA LEU A 204 -25.04 -6.60 -5.68
C LEU A 204 -24.58 -5.94 -6.97
N GLY A 205 -25.30 -6.15 -8.08
CA GLY A 205 -24.95 -5.72 -9.43
C GLY A 205 -24.11 -6.76 -10.19
N ILE A 206 -24.19 -6.71 -11.50
CA ILE A 206 -23.47 -7.64 -12.39
C ILE A 206 -21.97 -7.59 -12.12
N ILE A 207 -21.40 -6.41 -11.93
CA ILE A 207 -19.95 -6.24 -11.71
C ILE A 207 -19.49 -7.00 -10.47
N LYS A 208 -20.11 -6.76 -9.32
CA LYS A 208 -19.74 -7.46 -8.08
C LYS A 208 -20.03 -8.96 -8.12
N ASP A 209 -21.08 -9.35 -8.84
CA ASP A 209 -21.40 -10.76 -9.01
C ASP A 209 -20.33 -11.49 -9.84
N LEU A 210 -19.89 -10.91 -10.93
CA LEU A 210 -18.80 -11.46 -11.74
C LEU A 210 -17.46 -11.42 -10.99
N GLU A 211 -17.15 -10.36 -10.26
CA GLU A 211 -15.95 -10.29 -9.41
C GLU A 211 -15.93 -11.38 -8.33
N LYS A 212 -17.09 -11.62 -7.69
CA LYS A 212 -17.23 -12.72 -6.72
C LYS A 212 -17.02 -14.07 -7.39
N ARG A 213 -17.65 -14.30 -8.54
CA ARG A 213 -17.52 -15.55 -9.31
C ARG A 213 -16.09 -15.78 -9.77
N TYR A 214 -15.39 -14.74 -10.23
CA TYR A 214 -13.98 -14.80 -10.62
C TYR A 214 -13.08 -15.31 -9.48
N LYS A 215 -13.34 -14.83 -8.25
CA LYS A 215 -12.58 -15.23 -7.06
C LYS A 215 -12.89 -16.63 -6.55
N THR A 216 -14.13 -17.10 -6.75
CA THR A 216 -14.60 -18.37 -6.16
C THR A 216 -14.61 -19.52 -7.14
N THR A 217 -14.51 -19.26 -8.45
CA THR A 217 -14.55 -20.34 -9.46
C THR A 217 -13.25 -21.13 -9.50
N HIS A 218 -13.37 -22.45 -9.63
CA HIS A 218 -12.26 -23.36 -9.90
C HIS A 218 -12.12 -23.69 -11.40
N SER A 219 -13.09 -23.27 -12.25
CA SER A 219 -13.05 -23.50 -13.68
C SER A 219 -12.19 -22.45 -14.38
N SER A 220 -11.14 -22.89 -15.09
CA SER A 220 -10.29 -22.02 -15.93
C SER A 220 -11.11 -21.35 -17.03
N TYR A 221 -12.02 -22.11 -17.68
CA TYR A 221 -12.89 -21.58 -18.72
C TYR A 221 -13.75 -20.39 -18.24
N ILE A 222 -14.38 -20.52 -17.06
CA ILE A 222 -15.19 -19.42 -16.50
C ILE A 222 -14.30 -18.22 -16.14
N ARG A 223 -13.09 -18.47 -15.64
CA ARG A 223 -12.14 -17.41 -15.30
C ARG A 223 -11.72 -16.65 -16.55
N GLU A 224 -11.28 -17.33 -17.59
CA GLU A 224 -10.89 -16.75 -18.87
C GLU A 224 -12.06 -15.98 -19.54
N TRP A 225 -13.28 -16.53 -19.42
CA TRP A 225 -14.45 -15.85 -19.93
C TRP A 225 -14.73 -14.53 -19.20
N ILE A 226 -14.57 -14.48 -17.86
CA ILE A 226 -14.75 -13.25 -17.08
C ILE A 226 -13.62 -12.26 -17.38
N GLU A 227 -12.39 -12.72 -17.59
CA GLU A 227 -11.22 -11.88 -17.91
C GLU A 227 -11.41 -11.06 -19.17
N LYS A 228 -12.23 -11.52 -20.14
CA LYS A 228 -12.59 -10.76 -21.33
C LYS A 228 -13.32 -9.45 -21.04
N PHE A 229 -13.95 -9.35 -19.87
CA PHE A 229 -14.64 -8.17 -19.39
C PHE A 229 -13.81 -7.33 -18.42
N MET A 230 -12.53 -7.66 -18.26
CA MET A 230 -11.66 -6.97 -17.31
C MET A 230 -10.63 -6.11 -18.01
N ASN A 231 -10.46 -4.89 -17.49
CA ASN A 231 -9.38 -3.99 -17.86
C ASN A 231 -8.42 -3.80 -16.67
N THR A 232 -7.15 -3.60 -17.02
CA THR A 232 -6.11 -3.27 -16.05
C THR A 232 -6.24 -1.81 -15.64
N GLN A 233 -6.53 -1.56 -14.37
CA GLN A 233 -6.64 -0.23 -13.80
C GLN A 233 -5.58 -0.02 -12.71
N TYR A 234 -5.12 1.22 -12.52
CA TYR A 234 -4.24 1.52 -11.41
C TYR A 234 -4.89 1.18 -10.06
N CYS A 235 -4.10 0.60 -9.16
CA CYS A 235 -4.55 0.31 -7.81
C CYS A 235 -4.97 1.60 -7.10
N THR A 236 -6.21 1.67 -6.62
CA THR A 236 -6.77 2.85 -5.97
C THR A 236 -6.05 3.22 -4.67
N SER A 237 -5.44 2.24 -3.99
CA SER A 237 -4.72 2.46 -2.73
C SER A 237 -3.34 3.09 -2.94
N CYS A 238 -2.52 2.56 -3.85
CA CYS A 238 -1.16 3.06 -4.11
C CYS A 238 -1.05 3.91 -5.37
N LYS A 239 -2.12 4.06 -6.16
CA LYS A 239 -2.17 4.85 -7.41
C LYS A 239 -1.03 4.51 -8.38
N GLY A 240 -0.72 3.22 -8.48
CA GLY A 240 0.37 2.72 -9.33
C GLY A 240 1.75 2.67 -8.66
N ALA A 241 1.92 3.20 -7.46
CA ALA A 241 3.22 3.29 -6.80
C ALA A 241 3.76 1.94 -6.27
N ARG A 242 2.96 0.89 -6.24
CA ARG A 242 3.33 -0.50 -5.88
C ARG A 242 3.71 -0.71 -4.41
N LEU A 243 4.05 0.34 -3.68
CA LEU A 243 4.56 0.32 -2.31
C LEU A 243 3.50 0.78 -1.29
N LYS A 244 3.75 0.49 -0.03
CA LYS A 244 2.99 1.02 1.11
C LYS A 244 3.19 2.52 1.24
N LYS A 245 2.25 3.21 1.92
CA LYS A 245 2.31 4.66 2.13
C LYS A 245 3.53 5.08 2.95
N GLU A 246 3.92 4.26 3.92
CA GLU A 246 5.07 4.49 4.80
C GLU A 246 6.36 4.62 3.98
N SER A 247 6.61 3.67 3.08
CA SER A 247 7.77 3.70 2.18
C SER A 247 7.75 4.89 1.22
N LEU A 248 6.55 5.30 0.77
CA LEU A 248 6.37 6.45 -0.11
C LEU A 248 6.50 7.80 0.61
N SER A 249 6.47 7.81 1.95
CA SER A 249 6.64 9.01 2.77
C SER A 249 8.10 9.35 3.06
N VAL A 250 9.04 8.55 2.55
CA VAL A 250 10.48 8.85 2.63
C VAL A 250 10.90 9.63 1.38
N TYR A 251 11.57 10.75 1.61
CA TYR A 251 11.98 11.67 0.55
C TYR A 251 13.49 11.88 0.54
N ILE A 252 14.05 11.93 -0.66
CA ILE A 252 15.44 12.33 -0.91
C ILE A 252 15.37 13.55 -1.83
N ASN A 253 15.85 14.69 -1.37
CA ASN A 253 15.80 15.96 -2.08
C ASN A 253 14.40 16.32 -2.64
N GLY A 254 13.33 16.04 -1.86
CA GLY A 254 11.95 16.31 -2.23
C GLY A 254 11.25 15.24 -3.08
N ASP A 255 11.95 14.20 -3.50
CA ASP A 255 11.41 13.12 -4.29
C ASP A 255 11.40 11.79 -3.52
N ASN A 256 10.31 11.03 -3.64
CA ASN A 256 10.22 9.69 -3.09
C ASN A 256 10.65 8.63 -4.14
N ILE A 257 10.84 7.39 -3.70
CA ILE A 257 11.30 6.29 -4.56
C ILE A 257 10.42 6.09 -5.81
N PHE A 258 9.09 6.27 -5.69
CA PHE A 258 8.19 6.10 -6.84
C PHE A 258 8.40 7.18 -7.91
N LYS A 259 8.60 8.44 -7.48
CA LYS A 259 8.87 9.55 -8.38
C LYS A 259 10.23 9.37 -9.05
N LEU A 260 11.24 8.99 -8.27
CA LEU A 260 12.57 8.68 -8.82
C LEU A 260 12.53 7.54 -9.85
N CYS A 261 11.79 6.45 -9.58
CA CYS A 261 11.65 5.36 -10.55
C CYS A 261 10.96 5.78 -11.87
N LYS A 262 10.22 6.89 -11.90
CA LYS A 262 9.61 7.43 -13.12
C LYS A 262 10.55 8.28 -13.96
N TYR A 263 11.64 8.76 -13.39
CA TYR A 263 12.65 9.49 -14.14
C TYR A 263 13.30 8.58 -15.18
N SER A 264 13.75 9.18 -16.28
CA SER A 264 14.62 8.48 -17.22
C SER A 264 15.96 8.14 -16.54
N ILE A 265 16.65 7.14 -17.05
CA ILE A 265 18.00 6.77 -16.55
C ILE A 265 18.94 7.97 -16.65
N SER A 266 18.84 8.77 -17.71
CA SER A 266 19.63 10.01 -17.89
C SER A 266 19.31 11.06 -16.82
N ASP A 267 18.01 11.25 -16.51
CA ASP A 267 17.57 12.18 -15.46
C ASP A 267 18.01 11.70 -14.06
N LEU A 268 17.96 10.38 -13.81
CA LEU A 268 18.45 9.80 -12.56
C LEU A 268 19.96 10.02 -12.40
N LEU A 269 20.74 9.88 -13.44
CA LEU A 269 22.17 10.20 -13.39
C LEU A 269 22.40 11.66 -12.99
N THR A 270 21.67 12.58 -13.59
CA THR A 270 21.72 14.01 -13.25
C THR A 270 21.30 14.25 -11.81
N PHE A 271 20.21 13.62 -11.36
CA PHE A 271 19.71 13.73 -9.98
C PHE A 271 20.77 13.28 -8.96
N PHE A 272 21.35 12.09 -9.13
CA PHE A 272 22.35 11.56 -8.20
C PHE A 272 23.67 12.32 -8.24
N SER A 273 24.05 12.89 -9.38
CA SER A 273 25.25 13.74 -9.51
C SER A 273 25.08 15.10 -8.84
N SER A 274 23.87 15.65 -8.78
CA SER A 274 23.55 16.94 -8.16
C SER A 274 23.12 16.83 -6.71
N LEU A 275 23.07 15.62 -6.13
CA LEU A 275 22.51 15.36 -4.82
C LEU A 275 23.38 15.97 -3.70
N LYS A 276 22.82 16.93 -2.96
CA LYS A 276 23.47 17.55 -1.80
C LYS A 276 23.20 16.74 -0.53
N ILE A 277 24.22 16.11 0.02
CA ILE A 277 24.15 15.30 1.24
C ILE A 277 24.91 15.97 2.35
N LYS A 278 24.35 15.97 3.56
CA LYS A 278 25.07 16.48 4.75
C LYS A 278 26.33 15.66 5.00
N PRO A 279 27.46 16.31 5.42
CA PRO A 279 28.73 15.63 5.62
C PRO A 279 28.67 14.38 6.52
N GLU A 280 27.85 14.43 7.56
CA GLU A 280 27.64 13.33 8.52
C GLU A 280 27.07 12.07 7.86
N LYS A 281 26.18 12.24 6.86
CA LYS A 281 25.54 11.15 6.10
C LYS A 281 26.36 10.73 4.86
N LEU A 282 27.29 11.58 4.42
CA LEU A 282 28.07 11.33 3.22
C LEU A 282 28.93 10.06 3.36
N LYS A 283 29.51 9.82 4.54
CA LYS A 283 30.29 8.60 4.84
C LYS A 283 29.51 7.30 4.57
N ILE A 284 28.21 7.29 4.91
CA ILE A 284 27.34 6.12 4.73
C ILE A 284 26.83 6.04 3.31
N ALA A 285 26.51 7.18 2.70
CA ALA A 285 25.82 7.24 1.41
C ALA A 285 26.77 7.17 0.21
N SER A 286 28.06 7.52 0.36
CA SER A 286 29.03 7.63 -0.73
C SER A 286 29.13 6.36 -1.57
N ASP A 287 29.30 5.21 -0.93
CA ASP A 287 29.49 3.94 -1.61
C ASP A 287 28.23 3.48 -2.34
N ILE A 288 27.05 3.70 -1.70
CA ILE A 288 25.76 3.39 -2.28
C ILE A 288 25.51 4.25 -3.52
N ILE A 289 25.77 5.56 -3.44
CA ILE A 289 25.59 6.49 -4.57
C ILE A 289 26.56 6.15 -5.70
N LYS A 290 27.80 5.83 -5.39
CA LYS A 290 28.79 5.41 -6.39
C LYS A 290 28.33 4.16 -7.13
N GLU A 291 27.80 3.18 -6.43
CA GLU A 291 27.24 1.97 -7.02
C GLU A 291 26.04 2.25 -7.91
N ILE A 292 25.07 3.06 -7.42
CA ILE A 292 23.91 3.49 -8.21
C ILE A 292 24.36 4.22 -9.47
N HIS A 293 25.28 5.17 -9.34
CA HIS A 293 25.80 5.94 -10.46
C HIS A 293 26.49 5.04 -11.50
N THR A 294 27.28 4.06 -11.05
CA THR A 294 27.95 3.10 -11.93
C THR A 294 26.94 2.29 -12.75
N ARG A 295 25.89 1.77 -12.10
CA ARG A 295 24.84 0.98 -12.77
C ARG A 295 24.02 1.81 -13.74
N LEU A 296 23.61 3.02 -13.33
CA LEU A 296 22.87 3.93 -14.21
C LEU A 296 23.71 4.37 -15.40
N LYS A 297 25.00 4.70 -15.20
CA LYS A 297 25.93 5.06 -16.27
C LYS A 297 26.07 3.91 -17.28
N PHE A 298 26.13 2.68 -16.80
CA PHE A 298 26.22 1.52 -17.67
C PHE A 298 24.93 1.38 -18.53
N LEU A 299 23.75 1.48 -17.93
CA LEU A 299 22.48 1.46 -18.66
C LEU A 299 22.40 2.60 -19.69
N ASN A 300 22.88 3.77 -19.34
CA ASN A 300 22.93 4.91 -20.26
C ASN A 300 23.87 4.66 -21.44
N ASN A 301 25.05 4.06 -21.19
CA ASN A 301 26.03 3.78 -22.21
C ASN A 301 25.59 2.72 -23.22
N VAL A 302 24.72 1.79 -22.83
CA VAL A 302 24.11 0.82 -23.77
C VAL A 302 22.88 1.38 -24.48
N GLY A 303 22.71 2.71 -24.48
CA GLY A 303 21.62 3.37 -25.21
C GLY A 303 20.25 3.31 -24.56
N LEU A 304 20.14 2.97 -23.24
CA LEU A 304 18.88 2.87 -22.52
C LEU A 304 18.54 4.10 -21.67
N GLY A 305 19.23 5.22 -21.92
CA GLY A 305 19.08 6.45 -21.13
C GLY A 305 17.67 7.01 -21.07
N TYR A 306 16.84 6.77 -22.08
CA TYR A 306 15.46 7.21 -22.17
C TYR A 306 14.47 6.35 -21.36
N LEU A 307 14.86 5.12 -20.95
CA LEU A 307 13.98 4.24 -20.18
C LEU A 307 13.82 4.72 -18.74
N SER A 308 12.68 4.39 -18.15
CA SER A 308 12.44 4.58 -16.72
C SER A 308 12.44 3.25 -15.98
N LEU A 309 12.90 3.26 -14.71
CA LEU A 309 12.86 2.07 -13.85
C LEU A 309 11.42 1.59 -13.53
N ALA A 310 10.43 2.47 -13.67
CA ALA A 310 9.02 2.13 -13.48
C ALA A 310 8.41 1.38 -14.67
N ARG A 311 9.08 1.30 -15.82
CA ARG A 311 8.56 0.63 -17.01
C ARG A 311 8.43 -0.87 -16.78
N SER A 312 7.29 -1.42 -17.15
CA SER A 312 7.04 -2.86 -17.03
C SER A 312 7.91 -3.65 -18.02
N ALA A 313 8.51 -4.74 -17.54
CA ALA A 313 9.33 -5.62 -18.38
C ALA A 313 8.56 -6.19 -19.58
N ALA A 314 7.25 -6.43 -19.45
CA ALA A 314 6.40 -6.91 -20.53
C ALA A 314 6.23 -5.90 -21.69
N THR A 315 6.58 -4.63 -21.49
CA THR A 315 6.47 -3.58 -22.51
C THR A 315 7.82 -3.30 -23.21
N LEU A 316 8.88 -3.99 -22.81
CA LEU A 316 10.22 -3.83 -23.40
C LEU A 316 10.26 -4.52 -24.76
N SER A 317 10.92 -3.90 -25.73
CA SER A 317 11.30 -4.58 -26.98
C SER A 317 12.36 -5.66 -26.74
N GLY A 318 12.52 -6.58 -27.69
CA GLY A 318 13.56 -7.61 -27.62
C GLY A 318 14.94 -7.02 -27.42
N GLY A 319 15.32 -5.99 -28.20
CA GLY A 319 16.59 -5.30 -28.07
C GLY A 319 16.79 -4.56 -26.74
N GLU A 320 15.75 -3.91 -26.19
CA GLU A 320 15.79 -3.30 -24.85
C GLU A 320 16.05 -4.35 -23.77
N SER A 321 15.32 -5.48 -23.81
CA SER A 321 15.48 -6.57 -22.87
C SER A 321 16.89 -7.19 -22.92
N GLN A 322 17.42 -7.36 -24.11
CA GLN A 322 18.77 -7.89 -24.31
C GLN A 322 19.83 -6.94 -23.76
N ARG A 323 19.72 -5.63 -24.04
CA ARG A 323 20.63 -4.62 -23.49
C ARG A 323 20.57 -4.53 -21.97
N ILE A 324 19.41 -4.68 -21.35
CA ILE A 324 19.29 -4.76 -19.89
C ILE A 324 20.01 -6.00 -19.35
N ARG A 325 19.85 -7.15 -19.98
CA ARG A 325 20.59 -8.39 -19.60
C ARG A 325 22.10 -8.18 -19.72
N LEU A 326 22.55 -7.60 -20.82
CA LEU A 326 23.95 -7.25 -21.05
C LEU A 326 24.46 -6.32 -19.94
N ALA A 327 23.71 -5.28 -19.61
CA ALA A 327 24.02 -4.34 -18.54
C ALA A 327 24.16 -5.05 -17.19
N THR A 328 23.31 -6.02 -16.90
CA THR A 328 23.33 -6.77 -15.64
C THR A 328 24.55 -7.70 -15.56
N GLN A 329 24.90 -8.38 -16.64
CA GLN A 329 26.00 -9.32 -16.70
C GLN A 329 27.36 -8.61 -16.65
N ILE A 330 27.60 -7.62 -17.52
CA ILE A 330 28.88 -6.89 -17.60
C ILE A 330 29.00 -5.92 -16.40
N GLY A 331 27.89 -5.34 -15.93
CA GLY A 331 27.87 -4.46 -14.78
C GLY A 331 28.30 -5.14 -13.46
N SER A 332 28.24 -6.48 -13.38
CA SER A 332 28.74 -7.25 -12.23
C SER A 332 30.24 -7.22 -12.07
N ARG A 333 30.98 -6.83 -13.11
CA ARG A 333 32.45 -6.76 -13.15
C ARG A 333 33.15 -8.04 -12.63
N LEU A 334 32.53 -9.20 -12.81
CA LEU A 334 33.12 -10.46 -12.41
C LEU A 334 34.35 -10.73 -13.28
N VAL A 335 35.49 -10.95 -12.64
CA VAL A 335 36.76 -11.30 -13.30
C VAL A 335 36.86 -12.83 -13.40
N GLY A 336 37.37 -13.32 -14.52
CA GLY A 336 37.54 -14.78 -14.74
C GLY A 336 36.27 -15.50 -15.20
N VAL A 337 35.26 -14.77 -15.65
CA VAL A 337 33.98 -15.33 -16.21
C VAL A 337 33.99 -15.14 -17.73
N LEU A 338 33.61 -16.19 -18.45
CA LEU A 338 33.37 -16.14 -19.89
C LEU A 338 31.93 -15.72 -20.15
N TYR A 339 31.75 -14.59 -20.83
CA TYR A 339 30.44 -14.11 -21.28
C TYR A 339 30.20 -14.54 -22.72
N VAL A 340 29.18 -15.37 -22.94
CA VAL A 340 28.75 -15.76 -24.29
C VAL A 340 27.51 -14.91 -24.62
N LEU A 341 27.62 -14.11 -25.68
CA LEU A 341 26.58 -13.20 -26.12
C LEU A 341 26.15 -13.60 -27.53
N ASP A 342 24.85 -13.78 -27.71
CA ASP A 342 24.26 -14.04 -29.02
C ASP A 342 23.70 -12.70 -29.56
N GLU A 343 24.17 -12.30 -30.76
CA GLU A 343 23.81 -11.05 -31.43
C GLU A 343 23.75 -9.80 -30.52
N PRO A 344 24.85 -9.48 -29.79
CA PRO A 344 24.80 -8.43 -28.75
C PRO A 344 24.54 -7.02 -29.29
N SER A 345 24.70 -6.82 -30.61
CA SER A 345 24.48 -5.54 -31.30
C SER A 345 23.02 -5.35 -31.80
N ILE A 346 22.14 -6.33 -31.63
CA ILE A 346 20.73 -6.20 -32.06
C ILE A 346 20.08 -4.94 -31.46
N GLY A 347 19.54 -4.10 -32.34
CA GLY A 347 18.85 -2.86 -31.96
C GLY A 347 19.79 -1.73 -31.50
N LEU A 348 21.09 -1.84 -31.66
CA LEU A 348 22.06 -0.76 -31.51
C LEU A 348 22.12 0.06 -32.82
N HIS A 349 22.16 1.36 -32.70
CA HIS A 349 22.51 2.26 -33.79
C HIS A 349 24.03 2.29 -33.93
N ALA A 350 24.54 2.61 -35.15
CA ALA A 350 25.99 2.68 -35.39
C ALA A 350 26.75 3.66 -34.47
N ARG A 351 26.03 4.56 -33.78
CA ARG A 351 26.61 5.48 -32.78
C ARG A 351 26.64 4.91 -31.36
N ASP A 352 25.93 3.84 -31.08
CA ASP A 352 25.84 3.19 -29.77
C ASP A 352 26.89 2.08 -29.63
#